data_c76d2efbea5c20c4f833c0f2b2ea62ad
#
_entry.id   c76d2efbea5c20c4f833c0f2b2ea62ad
#
_cell.length_a   1.000
_cell.length_b   1.000
_cell.length_c   1.000
_cell.angle_alpha   90.00
_cell.angle_beta   90.00
_cell.angle_gamma   90.00
#
_symmetry.space_group_name_H-M   'P 1'
#
loop_
_entity.id
_entity.type
_entity.pdbx_description
1 polymer ?
#
loop_
_entity_poly.entity_id
_entity_poly.type
_entity_poly.pdbx_seq_one_letter_code
_entity_poly.pdbx_strand_id
1 'polypeptide(L)' 'MDKKEKKKTHVLQQRIQALRQQLAGAKKQMDDQGELKSLEQQLASAEAELAKIKTS' A
#
# COMPACT_ATOMS: atom_id res chain seq x y z
N MET A 1 -21.16 0.35 -7.12
CA MET A 1 -19.77 0.61 -7.53
C MET A 1 -19.61 0.50 -9.03
N ASP A 2 -18.96 1.46 -9.62
CA ASP A 2 -18.60 1.46 -11.03
C ASP A 2 -17.51 0.42 -11.30
N LYS A 3 -17.47 -0.11 -12.54
CA LYS A 3 -16.43 -1.08 -12.93
C LYS A 3 -15.03 -0.54 -12.75
N LYS A 4 -14.84 0.77 -13.02
CA LYS A 4 -13.54 1.42 -12.83
C LYS A 4 -13.10 1.43 -11.38
N GLU A 5 -14.02 1.65 -10.46
CA GLU A 5 -13.71 1.66 -9.02
C GLU A 5 -13.34 0.28 -8.51
N LYS A 6 -13.99 -0.77 -9.01
CA LYS A 6 -13.63 -2.14 -8.63
C LYS A 6 -12.22 -2.49 -9.05
N LYS A 7 -11.83 -2.10 -10.26
CA LYS A 7 -10.47 -2.34 -10.74
C LYS A 7 -9.45 -1.59 -9.91
N LYS A 8 -9.71 -0.32 -9.60
CA LYS A 8 -8.82 0.47 -8.76
C LYS A 8 -8.67 -0.13 -7.37
N THR A 9 -9.79 -0.55 -6.78
CA THR A 9 -9.78 -1.17 -5.46
C THR A 9 -8.93 -2.44 -5.47
N HIS A 10 -9.11 -3.28 -6.48
CA HIS A 10 -8.35 -4.52 -6.59
C HIS A 10 -6.85 -4.26 -6.73
N VAL A 11 -6.47 -3.31 -7.60
CA VAL A 11 -5.07 -2.95 -7.80
C VAL A 11 -4.47 -2.40 -6.53
N LEU A 12 -5.20 -1.51 -5.83
CA LEU A 12 -4.73 -0.95 -4.57
C LEU A 12 -4.54 -2.01 -3.50
N GLN A 13 -5.47 -2.96 -3.41
CA GLN A 13 -5.35 -4.05 -2.45
C GLN A 13 -4.12 -4.90 -2.72
N GLN A 14 -3.85 -5.21 -3.99
CA GLN A 14 -2.66 -5.96 -4.37
C GLN A 14 -1.39 -5.17 -4.03
N ARG A 15 -1.40 -3.87 -4.31
CA ARG A 15 -0.26 -3.01 -4.01
C ARG A 15 0.00 -2.95 -2.50
N ILE A 16 -1.06 -2.82 -1.71
CA ILE A 16 -0.95 -2.79 -0.25
C ILE A 16 -0.34 -4.09 0.27
N GLN A 17 -0.79 -5.23 -0.22
CA GLN A 17 -0.23 -6.51 0.19
C GLN A 17 1.25 -6.62 -0.17
N ALA A 18 1.62 -6.20 -1.38
CA ALA A 18 3.00 -6.23 -1.81
C ALA A 18 3.87 -5.31 -0.95
N LEU A 19 3.38 -4.10 -0.65
CA LEU A 19 4.10 -3.16 0.20
C LEU A 19 4.28 -3.69 1.61
N ARG A 20 3.27 -4.35 2.16
CA ARG A 20 3.36 -4.96 3.49
C ARG A 20 4.41 -6.06 3.51
N GLN A 21 4.47 -6.88 2.48
CA GLN A 21 5.48 -7.93 2.39
C GLN A 21 6.88 -7.33 2.26
N GLN A 22 7.05 -6.31 1.42
CA GLN A 22 8.32 -5.63 1.29
C GLN A 22 8.75 -4.98 2.59
N LEU A 23 7.82 -4.35 3.28
CA LEU A 23 8.10 -3.71 4.56
C LEU A 23 8.53 -4.73 5.61
N ALA A 24 7.86 -5.87 5.67
CA ALA A 24 8.22 -6.93 6.60
C ALA A 24 9.63 -7.46 6.34
N GLY A 25 9.98 -7.63 5.05
CA GLY A 25 11.32 -8.04 4.67
C GLY A 25 12.37 -7.01 5.01
N ALA A 26 12.08 -5.74 4.73
CA ALA A 26 12.99 -4.64 5.04
C ALA A 26 13.20 -4.48 6.54
N LYS A 27 12.16 -4.68 7.35
CA LYS A 27 12.28 -4.63 8.81
C LYS A 27 13.20 -5.71 9.34
N LYS A 28 13.17 -6.89 8.74
CA LYS A 28 14.04 -7.99 9.16
C LYS A 28 15.51 -7.69 8.87
N GLN A 29 15.78 -7.05 7.74
CA GLN A 29 17.16 -6.75 7.35
C GLN A 29 17.72 -5.50 8.02
N MET A 30 16.87 -4.52 8.31
CA MET A 30 17.22 -3.26 9.00
C MET A 30 18.40 -2.51 8.39
N ASP A 31 18.68 -2.73 7.11
CA ASP A 31 19.87 -2.17 6.47
C ASP A 31 19.68 -0.73 6.00
N ASP A 32 18.45 -0.28 5.79
CA ASP A 32 18.18 1.06 5.25
C ASP A 32 16.89 1.63 5.81
N GLN A 33 17.03 2.56 6.77
CA GLN A 33 15.88 3.23 7.37
C GLN A 33 15.15 4.13 6.38
N GLY A 34 15.87 4.70 5.40
CA GLY A 34 15.25 5.50 4.36
C GLY A 34 14.29 4.70 3.52
N GLU A 35 14.66 3.48 3.17
CA GLU A 35 13.79 2.58 2.42
C GLU A 35 12.57 2.20 3.24
N LEU A 36 12.73 1.93 4.53
CA LEU A 36 11.61 1.65 5.42
C LEU A 36 10.59 2.79 5.44
N LYS A 37 11.08 4.02 5.60
CA LYS A 37 10.22 5.20 5.61
C LYS A 37 9.48 5.35 4.28
N SER A 38 10.18 5.14 3.16
CA SER A 38 9.58 5.22 1.84
C SER A 38 8.46 4.20 1.68
N LEU A 39 8.71 2.96 2.09
CA LEU A 39 7.69 1.91 2.03
C LEU A 39 6.49 2.22 2.91
N GLU A 40 6.74 2.73 4.12
CA GLU A 40 5.66 3.11 5.03
C GLU A 40 4.81 4.23 4.44
N GLN A 41 5.44 5.23 3.81
CA GLN A 41 4.71 6.32 3.18
C GLN A 41 3.88 5.83 2.00
N GLN A 42 4.45 4.96 1.17
CA GLN A 42 3.73 4.38 0.05
C GLN A 42 2.53 3.56 0.53
N LEU A 43 2.72 2.78 1.57
CA LEU A 43 1.64 1.99 2.16
C LEU A 43 0.54 2.89 2.71
N ALA A 44 0.90 3.92 3.44
CA ALA A 44 -0.07 4.86 3.99
C ALA A 44 -0.86 5.56 2.88
N SER A 45 -0.18 5.98 1.80
CA SER A 45 -0.83 6.61 0.66
C SER A 45 -1.81 5.66 -0.02
N ALA A 46 -1.40 4.41 -0.23
CA ALA A 46 -2.26 3.41 -0.86
C ALA A 46 -3.48 3.11 0.01
N GLU A 47 -3.29 3.00 1.31
CA GLU A 47 -4.40 2.77 2.24
C GLU A 47 -5.36 3.95 2.27
N ALA A 48 -4.83 5.17 2.22
CA ALA A 48 -5.65 6.38 2.19
C ALA A 48 -6.49 6.45 0.91
N GLU A 49 -5.89 6.12 -0.23
CA GLU A 49 -6.62 6.07 -1.49
C GLU A 49 -7.73 5.01 -1.45
N LEU A 50 -7.42 3.84 -0.91
CA LEU A 50 -8.42 2.79 -0.79
C LEU A 50 -9.58 3.21 0.11
N ALA A 51 -9.29 3.87 1.22
CA ALA A 51 -10.32 4.38 2.13
C ALA A 51 -11.23 5.40 1.43
N LYS A 52 -10.65 6.29 0.62
CA LYS A 52 -11.43 7.26 -0.15
C LYS A 52 -12.40 6.58 -1.10
N ILE A 53 -11.95 5.54 -1.78
CA ILE A 53 -12.80 4.80 -2.71
C ILE A 53 -13.93 4.10 -1.97
N LYS A 54 -13.63 3.53 -0.80
CA LYS A 54 -14.65 2.82 -0.02
C LYS A 54 -15.71 3.74 0.57
N THR A 55 -15.35 4.98 0.86
CA THR A 55 -16.28 5.93 1.49
C THR A 55 -17.05 6.80 0.51
N SER A 56 -16.68 6.80 -0.75
CA SER A 56 -17.33 7.63 -1.79
C SER A 56 -18.52 6.95 -2.44
#